data_ca27da3dd940361b7f22bb42aacd4e25
#
_entry.id   ca27da3dd940361b7f22bb42aacd4e25
#
_cell.length_a   1.000
_cell.length_b   1.000
_cell.length_c   1.000
_cell.angle_alpha   90.00
_cell.angle_beta   90.00
_cell.angle_gamma   90.00
#
_symmetry.space_group_name_H-M   'P 1'
#
loop_
_entity.id
_entity.type
_entity.pdbx_description
1 polymer ?
#
loop_
_entity_poly.entity_id
_entity_poly.type
_entity_poly.pdbx_seq_one_letter_code
_entity_poly.pdbx_strand_id
1 'polypeptide(L)'
;MLNIDFNNIRPIKGAANEGFEEFVCQLARKEEIPCEKKFERCGKPDGGVECYKVLEDGSIVAWQAKYFCKAFDDSQYKQINRSVNEALKSYPQLRRYIIVVPIDPSNAHVAGKKSMKERIDEYVKRWSNTNPHVIFD
;
A
#
# COMPACT_ATOMS: atom_id res chain seq x y z
N MET A 1 -9.21 8.02 20.48
CA MET A 1 -8.49 7.67 19.24
C MET A 1 -7.05 7.35 19.57
N LEU A 2 -6.57 6.23 19.11
CA LEU A 2 -5.17 5.87 19.28
C LEU A 2 -4.29 6.75 18.40
N ASN A 3 -3.36 7.47 19.00
CA ASN A 3 -2.42 8.30 18.27
C ASN A 3 -1.08 7.57 18.19
N ILE A 4 -0.71 7.13 16.99
CA ILE A 4 0.52 6.39 16.76
C ILE A 4 1.54 7.32 16.11
N ASP A 5 2.69 7.46 16.74
CA ASP A 5 3.81 8.20 16.15
C ASP A 5 4.66 7.26 15.29
N PHE A 6 4.37 7.23 14.00
CA PHE A 6 5.08 6.38 13.06
C PHE A 6 6.53 6.81 12.80
N ASN A 7 6.92 8.03 13.20
CA ASN A 7 8.34 8.45 13.11
C ASN A 7 9.20 7.70 14.12
N ASN A 8 8.59 7.23 15.22
CA ASN A 8 9.24 6.49 16.29
C ASN A 8 8.84 5.01 16.31
N ILE A 9 8.43 4.46 15.18
CA ILE A 9 8.09 3.03 15.10
C ILE A 9 9.31 2.18 15.44
N ARG A 10 9.06 1.06 16.14
CA ARG A 10 10.13 0.13 16.53
C ARG A 10 10.84 -0.39 15.27
N PRO A 11 12.16 -0.17 15.17
CA PRO A 11 12.89 -0.70 14.01
C PRO A 11 13.05 -2.22 14.09
N ILE A 12 13.07 -2.86 12.92
CA ILE A 12 13.38 -4.28 12.76
C ILE A 12 14.60 -4.36 11.85
N LYS A 13 15.56 -5.21 12.20
CA LYS A 13 16.86 -5.31 11.51
C LYS A 13 17.57 -3.95 11.40
N GLY A 14 17.38 -3.08 12.41
CA GLY A 14 18.00 -1.75 12.45
C GLY A 14 17.36 -0.69 11.56
N ALA A 15 16.22 -0.96 10.93
CA ALA A 15 15.56 -0.03 10.02
C ALA A 15 14.10 0.21 10.40
N ALA A 16 13.68 1.48 10.44
CA ALA A 16 12.30 1.87 10.75
C ALA A 16 11.33 1.49 9.63
N ASN A 17 11.76 1.55 8.37
CA ASN A 17 10.93 1.11 7.25
C ASN A 17 10.58 -0.38 7.34
N GLU A 18 11.50 -1.23 7.76
CA GLU A 18 11.23 -2.66 7.98
C GLU A 18 10.28 -2.87 9.16
N GLY A 19 10.37 -2.03 10.20
CA GLY A 19 9.41 -2.02 11.30
C GLY A 19 8.00 -1.68 10.84
N PHE A 20 7.87 -0.70 9.95
CA PHE A 20 6.59 -0.32 9.36
C PHE A 20 6.02 -1.43 8.44
N GLU A 21 6.88 -2.04 7.62
CA GLU A 21 6.49 -3.18 6.78
C GLU A 21 5.94 -4.33 7.64
N GLU A 22 6.61 -4.66 8.74
CA GLU A 22 6.13 -5.68 9.69
C GLU A 22 4.78 -5.30 10.29
N PHE A 23 4.61 -4.04 10.70
CA PHE A 23 3.35 -3.53 11.23
C PHE A 23 2.21 -3.71 10.21
N VAL A 24 2.45 -3.36 8.96
CA VAL A 24 1.46 -3.51 7.88
C VAL A 24 1.09 -4.98 7.67
N CYS A 25 2.07 -5.88 7.67
CA CYS A 25 1.82 -7.32 7.55
C CYS A 25 1.01 -7.87 8.71
N GLN A 26 1.24 -7.39 9.94
CA GLN A 26 0.45 -7.80 11.10
C GLN A 26 -0.99 -7.30 11.00
N LEU A 27 -1.20 -6.07 10.56
CA LEU A 27 -2.55 -5.53 10.32
C LEU A 27 -3.28 -6.32 9.24
N ALA A 28 -2.61 -6.58 8.13
CA ALA A 28 -3.17 -7.33 7.01
C ALA A 28 -3.58 -8.75 7.42
N ARG A 29 -2.73 -9.41 8.21
CA ARG A 29 -3.04 -10.75 8.72
C ARG A 29 -4.32 -10.76 9.56
N LYS A 30 -4.54 -9.73 10.36
CA LYS A 30 -5.70 -9.62 11.25
C LYS A 30 -6.96 -9.12 10.55
N GLU A 31 -6.84 -8.46 9.42
CA GLU A 31 -8.01 -7.99 8.67
C GLU A 31 -8.78 -9.18 8.10
N GLU A 32 -10.05 -9.29 8.45
CA GLU A 32 -10.91 -10.35 7.94
C GLU A 32 -11.38 -10.03 6.52
N ILE A 33 -11.00 -10.87 5.57
CA ILE A 33 -11.43 -10.75 4.17
C ILE A 33 -12.38 -11.92 3.89
N PRO A 34 -13.58 -11.65 3.37
CA PRO A 34 -14.51 -12.73 3.04
C PRO A 34 -13.91 -13.75 2.08
N CYS A 35 -14.11 -15.02 2.35
CA CYS A 35 -13.63 -16.13 1.53
C CYS A 35 -12.11 -16.24 1.44
N GLU A 36 -11.38 -15.74 2.43
CA GLU A 36 -9.93 -15.89 2.46
C GLU A 36 -9.52 -17.34 2.70
N LYS A 37 -8.51 -17.78 1.96
CA LYS A 37 -7.99 -19.15 2.02
C LYS A 37 -6.62 -19.20 2.72
N LYS A 38 -5.71 -18.29 2.41
CA LYS A 38 -4.39 -18.26 3.03
C LYS A 38 -3.78 -16.85 2.99
N PHE A 39 -2.84 -16.63 3.90
CA PHE A 39 -2.03 -15.43 4.00
C PHE A 39 -0.57 -15.77 3.67
N GLU A 40 0.07 -14.96 2.85
CA GLU A 40 1.47 -15.11 2.46
C GLU A 40 2.23 -13.80 2.63
N ARG A 41 3.46 -13.88 3.10
CA ARG A 41 4.39 -12.75 3.16
C ARG A 41 5.38 -12.85 2.01
N CYS A 42 5.77 -11.71 1.44
CA CYS A 42 6.73 -11.65 0.35
C CYS A 42 8.12 -11.33 0.88
N GLY A 43 9.12 -12.07 0.39
CA GLY A 43 10.52 -11.70 0.56
C GLY A 43 10.95 -10.70 -0.52
N LYS A 44 12.16 -10.19 -0.43
CA LYS A 44 12.72 -9.28 -1.44
C LYS A 44 13.36 -10.10 -2.59
N PRO A 45 13.16 -9.71 -3.86
CA PRO A 45 12.25 -8.66 -4.33
C PRO A 45 10.78 -9.07 -4.17
N ASP A 46 9.94 -8.13 -3.76
CA ASP A 46 8.56 -8.41 -3.38
C ASP A 46 7.52 -8.25 -4.51
N GLY A 47 7.93 -7.80 -5.67
CA GLY A 47 7.03 -7.58 -6.80
C GLY A 47 5.99 -6.49 -6.55
N GLY A 48 6.30 -5.50 -5.70
CA GLY A 48 5.39 -4.43 -5.33
C GLY A 48 4.39 -4.80 -4.25
N VAL A 49 4.59 -5.91 -3.52
CA VAL A 49 3.67 -6.44 -2.51
C VAL A 49 4.44 -6.89 -1.27
N GLU A 50 4.05 -6.39 -0.09
CA GLU A 50 4.62 -6.86 1.18
C GLU A 50 4.04 -8.21 1.60
N CYS A 51 2.73 -8.33 1.48
CA CYS A 51 1.97 -9.53 1.82
C CYS A 51 0.66 -9.57 1.06
N TYR A 52 0.07 -10.76 0.99
CA TYR A 52 -1.21 -10.92 0.30
C TYR A 52 -2.03 -12.06 0.88
N LYS A 53 -3.33 -12.03 0.61
CA LYS A 53 -4.24 -13.13 0.88
C LYS A 53 -4.77 -13.70 -0.43
N VAL A 54 -4.82 -15.01 -0.51
CA VAL A 54 -5.46 -15.71 -1.63
C VAL A 54 -6.88 -16.07 -1.19
N LEU A 55 -7.85 -15.73 -2.01
CA LEU A 55 -9.26 -16.05 -1.77
C LEU A 55 -9.61 -17.42 -2.35
N GLU A 56 -10.78 -17.94 -1.99
CA GLU A 56 -11.22 -19.27 -2.45
C GLU A 56 -11.33 -19.38 -3.98
N ASP A 57 -11.66 -18.27 -4.66
CA ASP A 57 -11.74 -18.23 -6.12
C ASP A 57 -10.39 -18.04 -6.82
N GLY A 58 -9.29 -17.99 -6.05
CA GLY A 58 -7.94 -17.76 -6.55
C GLY A 58 -7.56 -16.29 -6.74
N SER A 59 -8.47 -15.36 -6.51
CA SER A 59 -8.14 -13.93 -6.56
C SER A 59 -7.27 -13.52 -5.37
N ILE A 60 -6.59 -12.37 -5.52
CA ILE A 60 -5.60 -11.90 -4.55
C ILE A 60 -5.97 -10.52 -4.03
N VAL A 61 -5.88 -10.35 -2.72
CA VAL A 61 -5.89 -9.05 -2.02
C VAL A 61 -4.49 -8.83 -1.49
N ALA A 62 -3.85 -7.74 -1.87
CA ALA A 62 -2.45 -7.48 -1.56
C ALA A 62 -2.25 -6.14 -0.86
N TRP A 63 -1.23 -6.07 0.00
CA TRP A 63 -0.84 -4.89 0.75
C TRP A 63 0.60 -4.50 0.41
N GLN A 64 0.81 -3.20 0.23
CA GLN A 64 2.13 -2.60 0.05
C GLN A 64 2.33 -1.51 1.10
N ALA A 65 3.48 -1.53 1.77
CA ALA A 65 3.85 -0.50 2.73
C ALA A 65 4.77 0.53 2.08
N LYS A 66 4.50 1.81 2.31
CA LYS A 66 5.39 2.91 1.90
C LYS A 66 5.64 3.80 3.12
N TYR A 67 6.85 3.72 3.67
CA TYR A 67 7.22 4.48 4.87
C TYR A 67 7.59 5.92 4.52
N PHE A 68 6.61 6.67 4.02
CA PHE A 68 6.73 8.08 3.69
C PHE A 68 6.06 8.91 4.78
N CYS A 69 6.87 9.52 5.66
CA CYS A 69 6.38 10.21 6.85
C CYS A 69 6.06 11.69 6.63
N LYS A 70 6.26 12.20 5.44
CA LYS A 70 6.00 13.59 5.06
C LYS A 70 5.13 13.63 3.80
N ALA A 71 4.61 14.82 3.47
CA ALA A 71 3.89 15.02 2.21
C ALA A 71 4.70 14.52 1.02
N PHE A 72 4.03 13.83 0.09
CA PHE A 72 4.71 13.19 -1.03
C PHE A 72 5.19 14.22 -2.05
N ASP A 73 6.42 14.03 -2.53
CA ASP A 73 6.95 14.70 -3.71
C ASP A 73 6.80 13.83 -4.95
N ASP A 74 7.23 14.34 -6.10
CA ASP A 74 7.10 13.63 -7.38
C ASP A 74 7.84 12.29 -7.38
N SER A 75 8.97 12.18 -6.68
CA SER A 75 9.74 10.94 -6.64
C SER A 75 8.98 9.84 -5.90
N GLN A 76 8.26 10.20 -4.84
CA GLN A 76 7.45 9.26 -4.06
C GLN A 76 6.21 8.79 -4.83
N TYR A 77 5.54 9.70 -5.56
CA TYR A 77 4.45 9.28 -6.45
C TYR A 77 4.94 8.32 -7.53
N LYS A 78 6.13 8.55 -8.09
CA LYS A 78 6.73 7.64 -9.07
C LYS A 78 7.03 6.28 -8.47
N GLN A 79 7.52 6.23 -7.22
CA GLN A 79 7.75 4.97 -6.51
C GLN A 79 6.46 4.19 -6.29
N ILE A 80 5.39 4.86 -5.88
CA ILE A 80 4.07 4.23 -5.70
C ILE A 80 3.57 3.69 -7.04
N ASN A 81 3.63 4.49 -8.09
CA ASN A 81 3.20 4.06 -9.43
C ASN A 81 3.99 2.85 -9.92
N ARG A 82 5.29 2.82 -9.67
CA ARG A 82 6.14 1.66 -9.99
C ARG A 82 5.68 0.41 -9.26
N SER A 83 5.41 0.52 -7.94
CA SER A 83 4.93 -0.61 -7.14
C SER A 83 3.59 -1.13 -7.64
N VAL A 84 2.66 -0.24 -8.01
CA VAL A 84 1.37 -0.62 -8.59
C VAL A 84 1.59 -1.42 -9.88
N ASN A 85 2.43 -0.93 -10.78
CA ASN A 85 2.71 -1.60 -12.05
C ASN A 85 3.38 -2.96 -11.86
N GLU A 86 4.31 -3.07 -10.91
CA GLU A 86 4.95 -4.33 -10.56
C GLU A 86 3.95 -5.33 -9.99
N ALA A 87 3.05 -4.89 -9.10
CA ALA A 87 2.02 -5.73 -8.52
C ALA A 87 1.05 -6.25 -9.59
N LEU A 88 0.60 -5.39 -10.48
CA LEU A 88 -0.28 -5.77 -11.59
C LEU A 88 0.36 -6.80 -12.51
N LYS A 89 1.66 -6.67 -12.76
CA LYS A 89 2.42 -7.60 -13.60
C LYS A 89 2.67 -8.94 -12.91
N SER A 90 3.06 -8.89 -11.63
CA SER A 90 3.45 -10.09 -10.87
C SER A 90 2.26 -10.89 -10.38
N TYR A 91 1.11 -10.25 -10.18
CA TYR A 91 -0.10 -10.87 -9.64
C TYR A 91 -1.29 -10.64 -10.58
N PRO A 92 -1.40 -11.42 -11.67
CA PRO A 92 -2.51 -11.27 -12.62
C PRO A 92 -3.90 -11.48 -12.01
N GLN A 93 -3.98 -12.22 -10.88
CA GLN A 93 -5.20 -12.47 -10.15
C GLN A 93 -5.54 -11.36 -9.14
N LEU A 94 -4.79 -10.27 -9.12
CA LEU A 94 -5.00 -9.17 -8.19
C LEU A 94 -6.40 -8.59 -8.35
N ARG A 95 -7.14 -8.54 -7.24
CA ARG A 95 -8.51 -8.01 -7.18
C ARG A 95 -8.57 -6.71 -6.38
N ARG A 96 -7.74 -6.59 -5.35
CA ARG A 96 -7.65 -5.41 -4.50
C ARG A 96 -6.20 -5.17 -4.11
N TYR A 97 -5.76 -3.94 -4.25
CA TYR A 97 -4.40 -3.52 -3.90
C TYR A 97 -4.47 -2.36 -2.91
N ILE A 98 -3.92 -2.57 -1.73
CA ILE A 98 -3.98 -1.64 -0.61
C ILE A 98 -2.59 -1.07 -0.36
N ILE A 99 -2.45 0.24 -0.49
CA ILE A 99 -1.20 0.95 -0.20
C ILE A 99 -1.34 1.60 1.17
N VAL A 100 -0.47 1.23 2.11
CA VAL A 100 -0.50 1.75 3.47
C VAL A 100 0.65 2.73 3.67
N VAL A 101 0.31 3.93 4.11
CA VAL A 101 1.26 5.00 4.40
C VAL A 101 1.04 5.52 5.83
N PRO A 102 2.10 6.01 6.52
CA PRO A 102 1.98 6.45 7.92
C PRO A 102 1.55 7.91 8.06
N ILE A 103 0.87 8.47 7.07
CA ILE A 103 0.47 9.88 7.03
C ILE A 103 -0.95 10.00 6.50
N ASP A 104 -1.74 10.93 7.07
CA ASP A 104 -3.08 11.23 6.56
C ASP A 104 -2.97 12.19 5.36
N PRO A 105 -3.34 11.74 4.15
CA PRO A 105 -3.26 12.59 2.96
C PRO A 105 -4.07 13.89 3.04
N SER A 106 -5.18 13.89 3.78
CA SER A 106 -6.07 15.06 3.89
C SER A 106 -5.39 16.25 4.54
N ASN A 107 -4.36 16.03 5.37
CA ASN A 107 -3.64 17.08 6.09
C ASN A 107 -2.45 17.65 5.30
N ALA A 108 -2.06 17.06 4.18
CA ALA A 108 -0.91 17.45 3.39
C ALA A 108 -1.32 18.39 2.27
N HIS A 109 -1.36 19.70 2.55
CA HIS A 109 -1.76 20.73 1.58
C HIS A 109 -0.69 21.82 1.43
N VAL A 110 -0.42 22.20 0.18
CA VAL A 110 0.45 23.33 -0.16
C VAL A 110 -0.37 24.32 -0.98
N ALA A 111 -0.38 25.59 -0.55
CA ALA A 111 -1.14 26.64 -1.22
C ALA A 111 -0.77 26.76 -2.72
N GLY A 112 -1.78 26.88 -3.57
CA GLY A 112 -1.62 26.99 -5.02
C GLY A 112 -1.29 25.69 -5.74
N LYS A 113 -1.25 24.56 -5.05
CA LYS A 113 -1.05 23.23 -5.62
C LYS A 113 -2.19 22.29 -5.22
N LYS A 114 -2.37 21.23 -5.98
CA LYS A 114 -3.30 20.16 -5.61
C LYS A 114 -2.89 19.55 -4.29
N SER A 115 -3.87 19.22 -3.44
CA SER A 115 -3.61 18.52 -2.19
C SER A 115 -3.06 17.11 -2.48
N MET A 116 -2.40 16.53 -1.50
CA MET A 116 -1.92 15.16 -1.59
C MET A 116 -3.07 14.19 -1.87
N LYS A 117 -4.23 14.39 -1.20
CA LYS A 117 -5.41 13.57 -1.45
C LYS A 117 -5.90 13.66 -2.88
N GLU A 118 -5.98 14.86 -3.44
CA GLU A 118 -6.39 15.07 -4.84
C GLU A 118 -5.45 14.35 -5.82
N ARG A 119 -4.15 14.43 -5.58
CA ARG A 119 -3.15 13.74 -6.42
C ARG A 119 -3.27 12.23 -6.34
N ILE A 120 -3.45 11.70 -5.13
CA ILE A 120 -3.68 10.26 -4.93
C ILE A 120 -4.95 9.82 -5.65
N ASP A 121 -6.04 10.56 -5.50
CA ASP A 121 -7.31 10.25 -6.16
C ASP A 121 -7.17 10.23 -7.69
N GLU A 122 -6.37 11.13 -8.27
CA GLU A 122 -6.07 11.13 -9.71
C GLU A 122 -5.29 9.88 -10.15
N TYR A 123 -4.30 9.45 -9.36
CA TYR A 123 -3.57 8.22 -9.65
C TYR A 123 -4.47 6.98 -9.55
N VAL A 124 -5.29 6.89 -8.49
CA VAL A 124 -6.24 5.80 -8.30
C VAL A 124 -7.21 5.73 -9.49
N LYS A 125 -7.73 6.85 -9.92
CA LYS A 125 -8.62 6.93 -11.09
C LYS A 125 -7.94 6.42 -12.36
N ARG A 126 -6.69 6.80 -12.57
CA ARG A 126 -5.89 6.36 -13.73
C ARG A 126 -5.66 4.85 -13.70
N TRP A 127 -5.24 4.31 -12.55
CA TRP A 127 -5.03 2.88 -12.39
C TRP A 127 -6.34 2.09 -12.58
N SER A 128 -7.43 2.58 -12.01
CA SER A 128 -8.75 1.95 -12.10
C SER A 128 -9.29 1.94 -13.52
N ASN A 129 -9.07 3.01 -14.28
CA ASN A 129 -9.49 3.08 -15.69
C ASN A 129 -8.78 2.05 -16.57
N THR A 130 -7.48 1.81 -16.29
CA THR A 130 -6.68 0.83 -17.01
C THR A 130 -6.93 -0.60 -16.52
N ASN A 131 -7.30 -0.76 -15.24
CA ASN A 131 -7.50 -2.06 -14.59
C ASN A 131 -8.85 -2.08 -13.87
N PRO A 132 -9.97 -2.12 -14.60
CA PRO A 132 -11.30 -1.97 -13.99
C PRO A 132 -11.71 -3.13 -13.08
N HIS A 133 -10.99 -4.25 -13.12
CA HIS A 133 -11.22 -5.41 -12.28
C HIS A 133 -10.49 -5.34 -10.93
N VAL A 134 -9.66 -4.31 -10.71
CA VAL A 134 -8.87 -4.12 -9.49
C VAL A 134 -9.37 -2.92 -8.71
N ILE A 135 -9.53 -3.08 -7.40
CA ILE A 135 -9.83 -2.00 -6.46
C ILE A 135 -8.50 -1.50 -5.88
N PHE A 136 -8.25 -0.21 -5.97
CA PHE A 136 -7.08 0.45 -5.40
C PHE A 136 -7.48 1.28 -4.18
N ASP A 137 -6.88 0.98 -3.01
CA ASP A 137 -7.13 1.63 -1.72
C ASP A 137 -5.87 2.26 -1.12
#